data_1ce5e4dee2692afccbe5b0e43f895b0c
#
_entry.id   1ce5e4dee2692afccbe5b0e43f895b0c
#
_cell.length_a   1.000
_cell.length_b   1.000
_cell.length_c   1.000
_cell.angle_alpha   90.00
_cell.angle_beta   90.00
_cell.angle_gamma   90.00
#
_symmetry.space_group_name_H-M   'P 1'
#
loop_
_entity.id
_entity.type
_entity.pdbx_description
1 polymer ?
#
loop_
_entity_poly.entity_id
_entity_poly.type
_entity_poly.pdbx_seq_one_letter_code
_entity_poly.pdbx_strand_id
1 'polypeptide(L)'
;VANNDPSACYPSAVLGLGATITTNERELSAEDYFMGMFETALNSNEIITQISFPIPDKSSYIKFPNPASRYAMVGVFMAKTGNKVNVAITGASENGVFRSSEIENALSSSFTLESLDSLDISSDGLIGDIHASSNYRANLIKVMAKRALEEIII
;
A
#
# COMPACT_ATOMS: atom_id res chain seq x y z
N VAL A 1 3.69 -11.47 4.17
CA VAL A 1 3.19 -10.61 5.26
C VAL A 1 4.14 -10.66 6.45
N ALA A 2 4.46 -11.85 6.98
CA ALA A 2 5.31 -12.01 8.17
C ALA A 2 6.70 -11.36 8.07
N ASN A 3 7.25 -11.22 6.87
CA ASN A 3 8.58 -10.63 6.65
C ASN A 3 8.55 -9.14 6.29
N ASN A 4 7.39 -8.56 6.03
CA ASN A 4 7.24 -7.18 5.55
C ASN A 4 8.27 -6.78 4.47
N ASP A 5 8.46 -7.64 3.47
CA ASP A 5 9.32 -7.32 2.32
C ASP A 5 8.75 -6.08 1.59
N PRO A 6 9.54 -5.01 1.41
CA PRO A 6 9.05 -3.76 0.81
C PRO A 6 8.54 -3.92 -0.62
N SER A 7 8.99 -4.95 -1.36
CA SER A 7 8.57 -5.20 -2.74
C SER A 7 7.42 -6.22 -2.86
N ALA A 8 6.96 -6.79 -1.75
CA ALA A 8 5.86 -7.75 -1.74
C ALA A 8 4.51 -7.07 -1.97
N CYS A 9 3.62 -7.72 -2.74
CA CYS A 9 2.30 -7.19 -3.05
C CYS A 9 1.30 -7.35 -1.87
N TYR A 10 1.34 -8.47 -1.15
CA TYR A 10 0.37 -8.75 -0.07
C TYR A 10 0.34 -7.72 1.07
N PRO A 11 1.46 -7.15 1.56
CA PRO A 11 1.41 -6.12 2.60
C PRO A 11 0.51 -4.94 2.25
N SER A 12 0.47 -4.50 0.99
CA SER A 12 -0.41 -3.40 0.58
C SER A 12 -1.89 -3.76 0.64
N ALA A 13 -2.26 -5.01 0.32
CA ALA A 13 -3.64 -5.46 0.46
C ALA A 13 -4.04 -5.61 1.94
N VAL A 14 -3.15 -6.15 2.77
CA VAL A 14 -3.37 -6.28 4.22
C VAL A 14 -3.60 -4.92 4.87
N LEU A 15 -2.73 -3.95 4.56
CA LEU A 15 -2.82 -2.60 5.11
C LEU A 15 -4.00 -1.82 4.51
N GLY A 16 -4.17 -1.86 3.19
CA GLY A 16 -5.22 -1.11 2.48
C GLY A 16 -6.64 -1.56 2.80
N LEU A 17 -6.83 -2.86 3.08
CA LEU A 17 -8.13 -3.37 3.55
C LEU A 17 -8.36 -3.16 5.05
N GLY A 18 -7.32 -2.79 5.82
CA GLY A 18 -7.43 -2.72 7.28
C GLY A 18 -7.66 -4.10 7.88
N ALA A 19 -6.89 -5.09 7.45
CA ALA A 19 -7.02 -6.47 7.91
C ALA A 19 -6.67 -6.63 9.39
N THR A 20 -7.21 -7.69 10.01
CA THR A 20 -6.80 -8.14 11.33
C THR A 20 -5.86 -9.34 11.18
N ILE A 21 -4.70 -9.27 11.81
CA ILE A 21 -3.70 -10.33 11.86
C ILE A 21 -3.84 -11.04 13.20
N THR A 22 -4.21 -12.33 13.15
CA THR A 22 -4.29 -13.20 14.32
C THR A 22 -3.04 -14.06 14.40
N THR A 23 -2.42 -14.07 15.53
CA THR A 23 -1.25 -14.90 15.82
C THR A 23 -1.61 -16.01 16.80
N ASN A 24 -0.65 -16.84 17.17
CA ASN A 24 -0.83 -17.82 18.27
C ASN A 24 -0.94 -17.15 19.65
N GLU A 25 -0.69 -15.84 19.78
CA GLU A 25 -0.68 -15.12 21.06
C GLU A 25 -1.75 -14.01 21.15
N ARG A 26 -2.01 -13.31 20.02
CA ARG A 26 -2.86 -12.10 20.02
C ARG A 26 -3.43 -11.75 18.65
N GLU A 27 -4.28 -10.72 18.64
CA GLU A 27 -4.74 -10.07 17.42
C GLU A 27 -4.11 -8.66 17.31
N LEU A 28 -3.75 -8.28 16.08
CA LEU A 28 -3.14 -7.02 15.73
C LEU A 28 -3.88 -6.41 14.54
N SER A 29 -4.05 -5.09 14.55
CA SER A 29 -4.47 -4.38 13.34
C SER A 29 -3.34 -4.37 12.30
N ALA A 30 -3.68 -4.27 11.02
CA ALA A 30 -2.66 -4.11 9.98
C ALA A 30 -1.82 -2.84 10.17
N GLU A 31 -2.40 -1.79 10.74
CA GLU A 31 -1.74 -0.52 11.01
C GLU A 31 -0.67 -0.65 12.11
N ASP A 32 -0.93 -1.47 13.13
CA ASP A 32 0.01 -1.71 14.24
C ASP A 32 1.00 -2.83 13.93
N TYR A 33 0.78 -3.59 12.84
CA TYR A 33 1.56 -4.77 12.51
C TYR A 33 2.84 -4.46 11.74
N PHE A 34 2.79 -3.57 10.73
CA PHE A 34 3.93 -3.21 9.89
C PHE A 34 4.75 -2.10 10.54
N MET A 35 5.95 -2.43 11.04
CA MET A 35 6.79 -1.52 11.82
C MET A 35 7.85 -0.82 10.98
N GLY A 36 8.33 -1.46 9.90
CA GLY A 36 9.39 -0.95 9.05
C GLY A 36 9.80 -1.96 7.98
N MET A 37 10.83 -1.63 7.21
CA MET A 37 11.36 -2.54 6.18
C MET A 37 11.89 -3.82 6.83
N PHE A 38 11.34 -4.97 6.45
CA PHE A 38 11.62 -6.30 7.03
C PHE A 38 11.32 -6.38 8.53
N GLU A 39 10.51 -5.47 9.06
CA GLU A 39 10.16 -5.41 10.47
C GLU A 39 8.64 -5.44 10.68
N THR A 40 8.21 -6.30 11.60
CA THR A 40 6.81 -6.46 12.00
C THR A 40 6.70 -6.52 13.52
N ALA A 41 5.50 -6.37 14.05
CA ALA A 41 5.22 -6.45 15.48
C ALA A 41 5.27 -7.89 16.06
N LEU A 42 5.65 -8.91 15.27
CA LEU A 42 5.78 -10.28 15.75
C LEU A 42 6.91 -10.43 16.77
N ASN A 43 6.63 -11.13 17.86
CA ASN A 43 7.64 -11.60 18.81
C ASN A 43 8.42 -12.81 18.24
N SER A 44 9.56 -13.16 18.84
CA SER A 44 10.46 -14.23 18.36
C SER A 44 9.80 -15.62 18.22
N ASN A 45 8.77 -15.92 19.02
CA ASN A 45 8.05 -17.20 19.00
C ASN A 45 6.60 -17.05 18.50
N GLU A 46 6.28 -15.91 17.90
CA GLU A 46 4.95 -15.58 17.44
C GLU A 46 4.80 -15.88 15.94
N ILE A 47 3.75 -16.58 15.57
CA ILE A 47 3.43 -16.93 14.19
C ILE A 47 2.03 -16.46 13.81
N ILE A 48 1.86 -16.01 12.58
CA ILE A 48 0.53 -15.70 12.03
C ILE A 48 -0.24 -17.01 11.83
N THR A 49 -1.43 -17.08 12.41
CA THR A 49 -2.35 -18.23 12.26
C THR A 49 -3.51 -17.89 11.32
N GLN A 50 -3.90 -16.62 11.23
CA GLN A 50 -4.99 -16.14 10.39
C GLN A 50 -4.80 -14.67 9.98
N ILE A 51 -5.31 -14.31 8.81
CA ILE A 51 -5.50 -12.92 8.40
C ILE A 51 -6.95 -12.77 7.97
N SER A 52 -7.69 -11.90 8.64
CA SER A 52 -9.10 -11.60 8.36
C SER A 52 -9.21 -10.30 7.58
N PHE A 53 -9.88 -10.33 6.44
CA PHE A 53 -10.04 -9.18 5.57
C PHE A 53 -11.47 -8.65 5.61
N PRO A 54 -11.71 -7.38 5.89
CA PRO A 54 -12.98 -6.73 5.58
C PRO A 54 -13.25 -6.79 4.07
N ILE A 55 -14.51 -7.01 3.70
CA ILE A 55 -14.90 -7.00 2.27
C ILE A 55 -15.21 -5.56 1.88
N PRO A 56 -14.45 -4.95 0.96
CA PRO A 56 -14.72 -3.61 0.47
C PRO A 56 -15.85 -3.62 -0.56
N ASP A 57 -16.46 -2.45 -0.83
CA ASP A 57 -17.41 -2.32 -1.94
C ASP A 57 -16.70 -2.49 -3.28
N LYS A 58 -15.51 -1.91 -3.40
CA LYS A 58 -14.63 -2.01 -4.57
C LYS A 58 -13.17 -1.99 -4.14
N SER A 59 -12.31 -2.67 -4.89
CA SER A 59 -10.85 -2.61 -4.71
C SER A 59 -10.11 -2.88 -6.01
N SER A 60 -8.90 -2.34 -6.09
CA SER A 60 -7.97 -2.58 -7.20
C SER A 60 -6.54 -2.61 -6.70
N TYR A 61 -5.68 -3.34 -7.39
CA TYR A 61 -4.24 -3.34 -7.17
C TYR A 61 -3.48 -3.21 -8.49
N ILE A 62 -2.78 -2.11 -8.65
CA ILE A 62 -1.92 -1.86 -9.81
C ILE A 62 -0.48 -1.71 -9.36
N LYS A 63 0.44 -2.32 -10.10
CA LYS A 63 1.88 -2.15 -9.87
C LYS A 63 2.65 -1.82 -11.13
N PHE A 64 3.72 -1.06 -10.96
CA PHE A 64 4.79 -0.94 -11.94
C PHE A 64 5.88 -1.97 -11.59
N PRO A 65 6.01 -3.07 -12.37
CA PRO A 65 6.94 -4.15 -12.03
C PRO A 65 8.36 -3.80 -12.43
N ASN A 66 9.32 -4.29 -11.66
CA ASN A 66 10.71 -4.36 -12.11
C ASN A 66 10.80 -5.33 -13.29
N PRO A 67 11.43 -4.97 -14.42
CA PRO A 67 11.47 -5.81 -15.62
C PRO A 67 12.07 -7.21 -15.41
N ALA A 68 13.09 -7.32 -14.56
CA ALA A 68 13.79 -8.57 -14.33
C ALA A 68 13.08 -9.48 -13.32
N SER A 69 12.80 -8.96 -12.12
CA SER A 69 12.25 -9.73 -11.00
C SER A 69 10.73 -9.83 -10.99
N ARG A 70 10.05 -8.92 -11.69
CA ARG A 70 8.60 -8.73 -11.63
C ARG A 70 8.07 -8.25 -10.28
N TYR A 71 8.93 -7.99 -9.31
CA TYR A 71 8.54 -7.36 -8.05
C TYR A 71 8.04 -5.93 -8.27
N ALA A 72 7.21 -5.45 -7.34
CA ALA A 72 6.72 -4.08 -7.42
C ALA A 72 7.86 -3.09 -7.19
N MET A 73 8.19 -2.30 -8.20
CA MET A 73 8.98 -1.08 -8.02
C MET A 73 8.13 -0.04 -7.28
N VAL A 74 6.86 0.07 -7.67
CA VAL A 74 5.78 0.74 -6.95
C VAL A 74 4.50 -0.05 -7.17
N GLY A 75 3.79 -0.40 -6.11
CA GLY A 75 2.45 -0.97 -6.16
C GLY A 75 1.48 -0.13 -5.35
N VAL A 76 0.29 0.09 -5.87
CA VAL A 76 -0.79 0.83 -5.20
C VAL A 76 -2.00 -0.07 -5.08
N PHE A 77 -2.40 -0.34 -3.85
CA PHE A 77 -3.64 -1.00 -3.50
C PHE A 77 -4.65 0.06 -3.05
N MET A 78 -5.83 0.06 -3.64
CA MET A 78 -6.92 0.96 -3.32
C MET A 78 -8.15 0.17 -2.94
N ALA A 79 -8.82 0.52 -1.84
CA ALA A 79 -10.09 -0.04 -1.41
C ALA A 79 -11.07 1.07 -1.04
N LYS A 80 -12.33 0.89 -1.46
CA LYS A 80 -13.43 1.81 -1.14
C LYS A 80 -14.51 1.07 -0.38
N THR A 81 -14.95 1.63 0.76
CA THR A 81 -16.07 1.15 1.56
C THR A 81 -16.91 2.35 1.98
N GLY A 82 -18.12 2.45 1.47
CA GLY A 82 -18.95 3.66 1.63
C GLY A 82 -18.22 4.89 1.06
N ASN A 83 -18.00 5.87 1.92
CA ASN A 83 -17.26 7.10 1.57
C ASN A 83 -15.75 7.02 1.93
N LYS A 84 -15.32 5.98 2.62
CA LYS A 84 -13.93 5.81 3.02
C LYS A 84 -13.13 5.19 1.88
N VAL A 85 -12.01 5.83 1.54
CA VAL A 85 -11.02 5.30 0.60
C VAL A 85 -9.71 5.07 1.35
N ASN A 86 -9.21 3.85 1.26
CA ASN A 86 -7.90 3.48 1.78
C ASN A 86 -6.94 3.27 0.61
N VAL A 87 -5.73 3.80 0.71
CA VAL A 87 -4.69 3.65 -0.31
C VAL A 87 -3.38 3.24 0.33
N ALA A 88 -2.94 2.00 0.07
CA ALA A 88 -1.68 1.47 0.57
C ALA A 88 -0.66 1.29 -0.55
N ILE A 89 0.58 1.69 -0.29
CA ILE A 89 1.67 1.71 -1.25
C ILE A 89 2.75 0.73 -0.82
N THR A 90 3.22 -0.09 -1.76
CA THR A 90 4.35 -1.00 -1.58
C THR A 90 5.43 -0.74 -2.60
N GLY A 91 6.66 -1.16 -2.34
CA GLY A 91 7.81 -1.03 -3.24
C GLY A 91 8.52 0.32 -3.19
N ALA A 92 7.93 1.34 -2.60
CA ALA A 92 8.40 2.72 -2.75
C ALA A 92 9.14 3.28 -1.54
N SER A 93 8.78 2.90 -0.31
CA SER A 93 9.31 3.53 0.91
C SER A 93 10.44 2.73 1.56
N GLU A 94 11.39 3.45 2.14
CA GLU A 94 12.45 2.91 3.00
C GLU A 94 11.89 2.28 4.29
N ASN A 95 10.65 2.61 4.66
CA ASN A 95 9.97 2.07 5.85
C ASN A 95 9.00 0.92 5.54
N GLY A 96 9.05 0.36 4.31
CA GLY A 96 8.14 -0.72 3.91
C GLY A 96 6.80 -0.21 3.38
N VAL A 97 5.72 -1.00 3.59
CA VAL A 97 4.37 -0.64 3.15
C VAL A 97 3.81 0.53 3.98
N PHE A 98 3.09 1.45 3.35
CA PHE A 98 2.51 2.62 4.03
C PHE A 98 1.19 3.07 3.42
N ARG A 99 0.40 3.85 4.19
CA ARG A 99 -0.84 4.50 3.74
C ARG A 99 -0.53 5.90 3.22
N SER A 100 -1.10 6.27 2.07
CA SER A 100 -1.00 7.64 1.54
C SER A 100 -2.20 8.47 1.93
N SER A 101 -2.08 9.18 3.05
CA SER A 101 -3.14 10.09 3.52
C SER A 101 -3.48 11.20 2.52
N GLU A 102 -2.52 11.65 1.73
CA GLU A 102 -2.74 12.67 0.70
C GLU A 102 -3.71 12.17 -0.39
N ILE A 103 -3.47 10.97 -0.92
CA ILE A 103 -4.34 10.35 -1.93
C ILE A 103 -5.71 10.02 -1.31
N GLU A 104 -5.74 9.47 -0.10
CA GLU A 104 -6.97 9.12 0.62
C GLU A 104 -7.86 10.33 0.85
N ASN A 105 -7.29 11.44 1.32
CA ASN A 105 -8.02 12.69 1.55
C ASN A 105 -8.58 13.28 0.26
N ALA A 106 -7.78 13.28 -0.82
CA ALA A 106 -8.23 13.77 -2.12
C ALA A 106 -9.42 12.94 -2.64
N LEU A 107 -9.30 11.60 -2.60
CA LEU A 107 -10.33 10.69 -3.09
C LEU A 107 -11.56 10.63 -2.18
N SER A 108 -11.41 10.82 -0.87
CA SER A 108 -12.54 10.93 0.05
C SER A 108 -13.35 12.21 -0.15
N SER A 109 -12.68 13.29 -0.59
CA SER A 109 -13.33 14.57 -0.91
C SER A 109 -14.01 14.53 -2.29
N SER A 110 -13.36 13.92 -3.27
CA SER A 110 -13.89 13.75 -4.62
C SER A 110 -13.31 12.49 -5.25
N PHE A 111 -14.16 11.48 -5.48
CA PHE A 111 -13.74 10.19 -6.01
C PHE A 111 -13.66 10.22 -7.55
N THR A 112 -12.74 11.05 -8.07
CA THR A 112 -12.52 11.26 -9.51
C THR A 112 -11.03 11.31 -9.86
N LEU A 113 -10.70 11.12 -11.14
CA LEU A 113 -9.31 11.19 -11.62
C LEU A 113 -8.72 12.59 -11.47
N GLU A 114 -9.54 13.62 -11.65
CA GLU A 114 -9.13 15.02 -11.55
C GLU A 114 -8.63 15.37 -10.15
N SER A 115 -9.17 14.73 -9.11
CA SER A 115 -8.72 14.95 -7.71
C SER A 115 -7.26 14.55 -7.49
N LEU A 116 -6.72 13.63 -8.32
CA LEU A 116 -5.34 13.20 -8.28
C LEU A 116 -4.40 14.05 -9.16
N ASP A 117 -4.93 14.87 -10.05
CA ASP A 117 -4.12 15.66 -10.99
C ASP A 117 -3.26 16.71 -10.28
N SER A 118 -3.81 17.36 -9.27
CA SER A 118 -3.16 18.42 -8.52
C SER A 118 -2.24 17.93 -7.40
N LEU A 119 -2.23 16.62 -7.10
CA LEU A 119 -1.39 16.08 -6.03
C LEU A 119 0.08 16.11 -6.42
N ASP A 120 0.89 16.58 -5.50
CA ASP A 120 2.35 16.50 -5.55
C ASP A 120 2.81 15.53 -4.45
N ILE A 121 3.22 14.32 -4.85
CA ILE A 121 3.66 13.28 -3.92
C ILE A 121 5.11 13.56 -3.54
N SER A 122 5.38 13.76 -2.24
CA SER A 122 6.74 13.96 -1.76
C SER A 122 7.63 12.75 -2.07
N SER A 123 8.86 13.02 -2.44
CA SER A 123 9.90 12.00 -2.60
C SER A 123 10.63 11.67 -1.30
N ASP A 124 10.33 12.37 -0.19
CA ASP A 124 10.97 12.16 1.10
C ASP A 124 10.63 10.78 1.67
N GLY A 125 11.64 10.05 2.15
CA GLY A 125 11.48 8.68 2.66
C GLY A 125 11.18 7.62 1.59
N LEU A 126 11.25 7.98 0.30
CA LEU A 126 11.16 7.02 -0.79
C LEU A 126 12.55 6.49 -1.19
N ILE A 127 12.58 5.22 -1.56
CA ILE A 127 13.80 4.51 -1.98
C ILE A 127 14.38 5.16 -3.24
N GLY A 128 15.69 5.46 -3.19
CA GLY A 128 16.48 5.79 -4.37
C GLY A 128 17.55 4.70 -4.61
N ASP A 129 17.49 4.01 -5.74
CA ASP A 129 18.39 2.92 -6.07
C ASP A 129 18.80 2.94 -7.56
N ILE A 130 19.53 1.90 -8.01
CA ILE A 130 19.97 1.76 -9.42
C ILE A 130 18.80 1.59 -10.40
N HIS A 131 17.61 1.27 -9.93
CA HIS A 131 16.42 1.01 -10.76
C HIS A 131 15.54 2.25 -10.91
N ALA A 132 15.45 3.08 -9.86
CA ALA A 132 14.60 4.26 -9.85
C ALA A 132 15.03 5.27 -8.78
N SER A 133 15.04 6.55 -9.14
CA SER A 133 15.18 7.63 -8.14
C SER A 133 13.92 7.76 -7.28
N SER A 134 14.05 8.36 -6.10
CA SER A 134 12.91 8.68 -5.22
C SER A 134 11.86 9.55 -5.93
N ASN A 135 12.27 10.55 -6.70
CA ASN A 135 11.37 11.38 -7.51
C ASN A 135 10.60 10.58 -8.57
N TYR A 136 11.26 9.60 -9.19
CA TYR A 136 10.59 8.73 -10.16
C TYR A 136 9.56 7.82 -9.47
N ARG A 137 9.88 7.31 -8.28
CA ARG A 137 8.92 6.52 -7.48
C ARG A 137 7.72 7.37 -7.04
N ALA A 138 7.93 8.62 -6.61
CA ALA A 138 6.85 9.56 -6.30
C ALA A 138 5.90 9.76 -7.49
N ASN A 139 6.45 9.97 -8.68
CA ASN A 139 5.64 10.05 -9.91
C ASN A 139 4.91 8.73 -10.20
N LEU A 140 5.56 7.57 -10.02
CA LEU A 140 4.93 6.27 -10.21
C LEU A 140 3.79 6.02 -9.24
N ILE A 141 3.89 6.47 -7.98
CA ILE A 141 2.78 6.38 -7.00
C ILE A 141 1.54 7.07 -7.58
N LYS A 142 1.68 8.30 -8.04
CA LYS A 142 0.58 9.06 -8.65
C LYS A 142 -0.02 8.35 -9.87
N VAL A 143 0.84 7.88 -10.78
CA VAL A 143 0.39 7.19 -12.01
C VAL A 143 -0.32 5.88 -11.69
N MET A 144 0.23 5.08 -10.75
CA MET A 144 -0.40 3.81 -10.36
C MET A 144 -1.71 4.03 -9.58
N ALA A 145 -1.79 5.09 -8.76
CA ALA A 145 -3.03 5.46 -8.08
C ALA A 145 -4.14 5.83 -9.08
N LYS A 146 -3.81 6.59 -10.13
CA LYS A 146 -4.78 6.90 -11.20
C LYS A 146 -5.26 5.64 -11.90
N ARG A 147 -4.36 4.74 -12.28
CA ARG A 147 -4.73 3.48 -12.93
C ARG A 147 -5.57 2.57 -12.02
N ALA A 148 -5.25 2.53 -10.71
CA ALA A 148 -6.06 1.79 -9.76
C ALA A 148 -7.46 2.37 -9.62
N LEU A 149 -7.59 3.71 -9.63
CA LEU A 149 -8.88 4.39 -9.61
C LEU A 149 -9.67 4.14 -10.89
N GLU A 150 -9.05 4.18 -12.07
CA GLU A 150 -9.68 3.85 -13.36
C GLU A 150 -10.35 2.47 -13.31
N GLU A 151 -9.68 1.44 -12.77
CA GLU A 151 -10.28 0.11 -12.63
C GLU A 151 -11.47 0.07 -11.65
N ILE A 152 -11.49 0.94 -10.65
CA ILE A 152 -12.55 0.96 -9.63
C ILE A 152 -13.82 1.69 -10.15
N ILE A 153 -13.66 2.74 -10.96
CA ILE A 153 -14.80 3.56 -11.42
C ILE A 153 -15.53 2.95 -12.62
N ILE A 154 -14.93 1.98 -13.32
CA ILE A 154 -15.59 1.18 -14.37
C ILE A 154 -16.56 0.17 -13.70
#